data_6bf900a64e03503b11d0ccf75b17a063
#
_entry.id   6bf900a64e03503b11d0ccf75b17a063
#
_cell.length_a   1.000
_cell.length_b   1.000
_cell.length_c   1.000
_cell.angle_alpha   90.00
_cell.angle_beta   90.00
_cell.angle_gamma   90.00
#
_symmetry.space_group_name_H-M   'P 1'
#
loop_
_entity.id
_entity.type
_entity.pdbx_description
1 polymer ?
#
loop_
_entity_poly.entity_id
_entity_poly.type
_entity_poly.pdbx_seq_one_letter_code
_entity_poly.pdbx_strand_id
1 'polypeptide(L)'
;AYTLSLHDALPILREEGLRKSVVVVATSDQPPLVRMRGAYIATTIAEYFQAQGLRVLMMMDSATRFAMAMREVGLAIGEPPTTKGYTPSVFAALPKLLERTGNFMNGSITGLYTVLVEGDDFNEPICDAMRSILDGHIVLSRGLAAKNIYPPIDIMASASRVMNDVTDSEHRRLAGAYKEMLATYLQAEDLINIGAYRQG
;
A
#
# COMPACT_ATOMS: atom_id res chain seq x y z
N ALA A 1 2.72 -6.81 -15.25
CA ALA A 1 2.57 -6.75 -13.80
C ALA A 1 3.60 -7.68 -13.17
N TYR A 2 4.66 -7.11 -12.60
CA TYR A 2 5.61 -7.90 -11.85
C TYR A 2 4.97 -8.27 -10.52
N THR A 3 4.53 -9.50 -10.40
CA THR A 3 4.30 -10.12 -9.11
C THR A 3 5.68 -10.33 -8.51
N LEU A 4 5.98 -9.75 -7.35
CA LEU A 4 7.11 -10.21 -6.55
C LEU A 4 6.89 -11.69 -6.30
N SER A 5 7.52 -12.52 -7.09
CA SER A 5 7.46 -13.95 -6.89
C SER A 5 8.28 -14.28 -5.64
N LEU A 6 8.04 -15.45 -5.08
CA LEU A 6 8.90 -15.95 -4.00
C LEU A 6 10.39 -15.88 -4.42
N HIS A 7 10.66 -16.06 -5.72
CA HIS A 7 11.98 -15.93 -6.33
C HIS A 7 12.58 -14.52 -6.22
N ASP A 8 11.76 -13.46 -6.20
CA ASP A 8 12.25 -12.08 -6.11
C ASP A 8 12.41 -11.62 -4.65
N ALA A 9 11.57 -12.12 -3.74
CA ALA A 9 11.65 -11.79 -2.32
C ALA A 9 12.84 -12.49 -1.62
N LEU A 10 13.14 -13.73 -1.97
CA LEU A 10 14.23 -14.51 -1.38
C LEU A 10 15.61 -13.86 -1.53
N PRO A 11 16.01 -13.35 -2.71
CA PRO A 11 17.29 -12.65 -2.88
C PRO A 11 17.38 -11.34 -2.09
N ILE A 12 16.26 -10.64 -1.91
CA ILE A 12 16.20 -9.36 -1.18
C ILE A 12 16.37 -9.59 0.32
N LEU A 13 15.69 -10.59 0.88
CA LEU A 13 15.74 -10.89 2.31
C LEU A 13 17.08 -11.53 2.72
N ARG A 14 17.76 -12.21 1.82
CA ARG A 14 18.95 -13.01 2.10
C ARG A 14 18.71 -14.00 3.25
N GLU A 15 19.71 -14.77 3.60
CA GLU A 15 19.59 -15.80 4.65
C GLU A 15 19.28 -15.20 6.04
N GLU A 16 19.90 -14.07 6.35
CA GLU A 16 19.67 -13.39 7.64
C GLU A 16 18.25 -12.81 7.77
N GLY A 17 17.73 -12.20 6.72
CA GLY A 17 16.36 -11.68 6.70
C GLY A 17 15.32 -12.81 6.78
N LEU A 18 15.55 -13.94 6.09
CA LEU A 18 14.67 -15.10 6.13
C LEU A 18 14.57 -15.73 7.52
N ARG A 19 15.65 -15.75 8.29
CA ARG A 19 15.62 -16.26 9.69
C ARG A 19 14.69 -15.48 10.61
N LYS A 20 14.37 -14.23 10.25
CA LYS A 20 13.49 -13.31 11.02
C LYS A 20 12.16 -13.08 10.32
N SER A 21 11.82 -13.89 9.32
CA SER A 21 10.63 -13.68 8.49
C SER A 21 9.79 -14.95 8.40
N VAL A 22 8.49 -14.75 8.26
CA VAL A 22 7.55 -15.81 7.84
C VAL A 22 6.99 -15.39 6.50
N VAL A 23 7.06 -16.27 5.51
CA VAL A 23 6.54 -16.02 4.16
C VAL A 23 5.32 -16.89 3.92
N VAL A 24 4.18 -16.26 3.68
CA VAL A 24 2.92 -16.94 3.33
C VAL A 24 2.65 -16.72 1.85
N VAL A 25 2.54 -17.81 1.08
CA VAL A 25 2.38 -17.77 -0.37
C VAL A 25 1.02 -18.32 -0.77
N ALA A 26 0.27 -17.54 -1.53
CA ALA A 26 -0.96 -17.93 -2.19
C ALA A 26 -0.98 -17.32 -3.60
N THR A 27 -0.53 -18.09 -4.57
CA THR A 27 -0.37 -17.65 -5.96
C THR A 27 -1.70 -17.49 -6.70
N SER A 28 -1.70 -16.81 -7.84
CA SER A 28 -2.93 -16.51 -8.60
C SER A 28 -3.62 -17.72 -9.22
N ASP A 29 -2.91 -18.83 -9.36
CA ASP A 29 -3.44 -20.13 -9.82
C ASP A 29 -4.22 -20.87 -8.73
N GLN A 30 -4.09 -20.46 -7.46
CA GLN A 30 -4.82 -21.07 -6.36
C GLN A 30 -6.30 -20.64 -6.35
N PRO A 31 -7.21 -21.52 -5.86
CA PRO A 31 -8.63 -21.18 -5.70
C PRO A 31 -8.83 -19.90 -4.88
N PRO A 32 -9.88 -19.10 -5.17
CA PRO A 32 -10.12 -17.82 -4.50
C PRO A 32 -10.18 -17.93 -2.96
N LEU A 33 -10.78 -19.00 -2.44
CA LEU A 33 -10.83 -19.27 -1.00
C LEU A 33 -9.44 -19.45 -0.37
N VAL A 34 -8.51 -20.08 -1.09
CA VAL A 34 -7.13 -20.27 -0.62
C VAL A 34 -6.39 -18.93 -0.58
N ARG A 35 -6.53 -18.15 -1.67
CA ARG A 35 -5.93 -16.79 -1.75
C ARG A 35 -6.44 -15.88 -0.63
N MET A 36 -7.75 -15.88 -0.39
CA MET A 36 -8.37 -15.11 0.69
C MET A 36 -7.88 -15.57 2.07
N ARG A 37 -7.85 -16.88 2.32
CA ARG A 37 -7.37 -17.45 3.60
C ARG A 37 -5.89 -17.15 3.84
N GLY A 38 -5.06 -17.11 2.80
CA GLY A 38 -3.66 -16.74 2.90
C GLY A 38 -3.45 -15.38 3.55
N ALA A 39 -4.24 -14.37 3.21
CA ALA A 39 -4.21 -13.06 3.82
C ALA A 39 -4.54 -13.10 5.32
N TYR A 40 -5.60 -13.82 5.70
CA TYR A 40 -5.99 -13.98 7.10
C TYR A 40 -4.96 -14.76 7.92
N ILE A 41 -4.36 -15.81 7.36
CA ILE A 41 -3.31 -16.60 7.99
C ILE A 41 -2.08 -15.72 8.25
N ALA A 42 -1.63 -14.96 7.25
CA ALA A 42 -0.49 -14.04 7.40
C ALA A 42 -0.74 -13.02 8.52
N THR A 43 -1.94 -12.43 8.57
CA THR A 43 -2.33 -11.50 9.63
C THR A 43 -2.36 -12.17 11.00
N THR A 44 -2.91 -13.39 11.10
CA THR A 44 -2.95 -14.13 12.37
C THR A 44 -1.55 -14.51 12.87
N ILE A 45 -0.61 -14.82 11.97
CA ILE A 45 0.79 -15.04 12.35
C ILE A 45 1.42 -13.73 12.87
N ALA A 46 1.13 -12.59 12.24
CA ALA A 46 1.60 -11.30 12.72
C ALA A 46 1.06 -10.98 14.12
N GLU A 47 -0.23 -11.24 14.38
CA GLU A 47 -0.85 -11.08 15.70
C GLU A 47 -0.23 -12.00 16.76
N TYR A 48 0.13 -13.22 16.38
CA TYR A 48 0.80 -14.15 17.29
C TYR A 48 2.13 -13.58 17.80
N PHE A 49 2.95 -13.02 16.92
CA PHE A 49 4.21 -12.39 17.32
C PHE A 49 3.99 -11.07 18.06
N GLN A 50 3.02 -10.27 17.66
CA GLN A 50 2.63 -9.04 18.34
C GLN A 50 2.20 -9.31 19.79
N ALA A 51 1.40 -10.35 20.04
CA ALA A 51 0.95 -10.74 21.38
C ALA A 51 2.11 -11.10 22.32
N GLN A 52 3.27 -11.48 21.79
CA GLN A 52 4.50 -11.70 22.55
C GLN A 52 5.29 -10.42 22.84
N GLY A 53 4.73 -9.24 22.53
CA GLY A 53 5.37 -7.96 22.76
C GLY A 53 6.33 -7.53 21.64
N LEU A 54 6.34 -8.22 20.50
CA LEU A 54 7.24 -7.91 19.39
C LEU A 54 6.67 -6.81 18.49
N ARG A 55 7.58 -6.09 17.82
CA ARG A 55 7.27 -5.17 16.73
C ARG A 55 7.32 -5.93 15.41
N VAL A 56 6.17 -6.11 14.78
CA VAL A 56 6.03 -6.89 13.55
C VAL A 56 5.89 -5.93 12.36
N LEU A 57 6.64 -6.18 11.28
CA LEU A 57 6.40 -5.59 9.98
C LEU A 57 5.63 -6.61 9.13
N MET A 58 4.39 -6.30 8.78
CA MET A 58 3.55 -7.11 7.90
C MET A 58 3.51 -6.47 6.53
N MET A 59 3.85 -7.23 5.50
CA MET A 59 3.79 -6.79 4.10
C MET A 59 2.83 -7.69 3.34
N MET A 60 1.90 -7.11 2.61
CA MET A 60 0.93 -7.85 1.78
C MET A 60 0.99 -7.36 0.32
N ASP A 61 1.41 -8.23 -0.57
CA ASP A 61 1.36 -8.01 -2.02
C ASP A 61 0.37 -9.00 -2.66
N SER A 62 -0.85 -8.56 -2.95
CA SER A 62 -1.41 -7.23 -2.75
C SER A 62 -2.83 -7.31 -2.16
N ALA A 63 -3.26 -6.23 -1.54
CA ALA A 63 -4.64 -6.11 -1.07
C ALA A 63 -5.66 -6.16 -2.23
N THR A 64 -5.29 -5.68 -3.41
CA THR A 64 -6.11 -5.80 -4.63
C THR A 64 -6.38 -7.26 -4.99
N ARG A 65 -5.38 -8.15 -4.88
CA ARG A 65 -5.57 -9.59 -5.15
C ARG A 65 -6.46 -10.27 -4.12
N PHE A 66 -6.38 -9.84 -2.85
CA PHE A 66 -7.32 -10.26 -1.82
C PHE A 66 -8.75 -9.83 -2.15
N ALA A 67 -8.95 -8.56 -2.54
CA ALA A 67 -10.26 -8.05 -2.93
C ALA A 67 -10.83 -8.78 -4.16
N MET A 68 -9.99 -9.09 -5.15
CA MET A 68 -10.37 -9.89 -6.32
C MET A 68 -10.80 -11.31 -5.92
N ALA A 69 -10.08 -11.97 -5.02
CA ALA A 69 -10.46 -13.31 -4.54
C ALA A 69 -11.80 -13.25 -3.78
N MET A 70 -12.00 -12.26 -2.95
CA MET A 70 -13.28 -12.02 -2.26
C MET A 70 -14.42 -11.79 -3.25
N ARG A 71 -14.19 -11.00 -4.31
CA ARG A 71 -15.17 -10.76 -5.37
C ARG A 71 -15.58 -12.07 -6.06
N GLU A 72 -14.60 -12.91 -6.42
CA GLU A 72 -14.88 -14.21 -7.04
C GLU A 72 -15.76 -15.10 -6.14
N VAL A 73 -15.47 -15.13 -4.83
CA VAL A 73 -16.28 -15.87 -3.85
C VAL A 73 -17.67 -15.27 -3.72
N GLY A 74 -17.79 -13.96 -3.56
CA GLY A 74 -19.09 -13.27 -3.43
C GLY A 74 -20.00 -13.51 -4.64
N LEU A 75 -19.45 -13.37 -5.85
CA LEU A 75 -20.20 -13.66 -7.09
C LEU A 75 -20.64 -15.13 -7.17
N ALA A 76 -19.76 -16.06 -6.78
CA ALA A 76 -20.08 -17.49 -6.82
C ALA A 76 -21.21 -17.88 -5.85
N ILE A 77 -21.39 -17.17 -4.75
CA ILE A 77 -22.50 -17.40 -3.80
C ILE A 77 -23.72 -16.54 -4.11
N GLY A 78 -23.72 -15.79 -5.21
CA GLY A 78 -24.87 -15.02 -5.69
C GLY A 78 -25.01 -13.61 -5.12
N GLU A 79 -23.96 -13.03 -4.52
CA GLU A 79 -24.00 -11.62 -4.16
C GLU A 79 -24.12 -10.73 -5.40
N PRO A 80 -24.98 -9.69 -5.38
CA PRO A 80 -25.10 -8.77 -6.49
C PRO A 80 -23.80 -7.96 -6.66
N PRO A 81 -23.28 -7.81 -7.89
CA PRO A 81 -22.14 -6.96 -8.15
C PRO A 81 -22.49 -5.47 -7.97
N THR A 82 -21.54 -4.71 -7.45
CA THR A 82 -21.59 -3.25 -7.35
C THR A 82 -20.57 -2.62 -8.31
N THR A 83 -19.96 -1.52 -7.93
CA THR A 83 -18.99 -0.78 -8.75
C THR A 83 -17.82 -1.67 -9.19
N LYS A 84 -17.51 -1.65 -10.49
CA LYS A 84 -16.47 -2.50 -11.14
C LYS A 84 -16.61 -4.00 -10.84
N GLY A 85 -17.83 -4.45 -10.55
CA GLY A 85 -18.15 -5.87 -10.30
C GLY A 85 -17.74 -6.38 -8.91
N TYR A 86 -17.27 -5.53 -8.00
CA TYR A 86 -17.03 -5.92 -6.62
C TYR A 86 -18.33 -6.14 -5.88
N THR A 87 -18.33 -7.10 -4.95
CA THR A 87 -19.50 -7.41 -4.12
C THR A 87 -19.46 -6.64 -2.80
N PRO A 88 -20.60 -6.38 -2.15
CA PRO A 88 -20.65 -5.67 -0.85
C PRO A 88 -19.77 -6.30 0.22
N SER A 89 -19.64 -7.63 0.21
CA SER A 89 -18.78 -8.37 1.16
C SER A 89 -17.31 -7.97 1.07
N VAL A 90 -16.81 -7.57 -0.11
CA VAL A 90 -15.42 -7.10 -0.28
C VAL A 90 -15.18 -5.85 0.57
N PHE A 91 -16.06 -4.85 0.43
CA PHE A 91 -15.94 -3.60 1.17
C PHE A 91 -16.16 -3.76 2.68
N ALA A 92 -16.97 -4.72 3.09
CA ALA A 92 -17.14 -5.06 4.51
C ALA A 92 -15.95 -5.83 5.10
N ALA A 93 -15.18 -6.55 4.28
CA ALA A 93 -14.03 -7.33 4.73
C ALA A 93 -12.74 -6.51 4.83
N LEU A 94 -12.56 -5.49 3.96
CA LEU A 94 -11.35 -4.67 3.96
C LEU A 94 -11.07 -4.00 5.32
N PRO A 95 -11.99 -3.26 5.95
CA PRO A 95 -11.75 -2.68 7.27
C PRO A 95 -11.37 -3.74 8.30
N LYS A 96 -12.12 -4.86 8.34
CA LYS A 96 -11.89 -5.96 9.27
C LYS A 96 -10.51 -6.60 9.14
N LEU A 97 -9.94 -6.61 7.95
CA LEU A 97 -8.58 -7.11 7.72
C LEU A 97 -7.53 -6.08 8.12
N LEU A 98 -7.72 -4.82 7.72
CA LEU A 98 -6.72 -3.76 7.86
C LEU A 98 -6.61 -3.26 9.30
N GLU A 99 -7.71 -3.17 10.02
CA GLU A 99 -7.75 -2.74 11.43
C GLU A 99 -7.12 -3.75 12.40
N ARG A 100 -6.74 -4.94 11.91
CA ARG A 100 -5.96 -5.93 12.68
C ARG A 100 -4.48 -5.55 12.82
N THR A 101 -4.03 -4.50 12.14
CA THR A 101 -2.68 -3.93 12.29
C THR A 101 -2.75 -2.63 13.08
N GLY A 102 -1.66 -2.27 13.75
CA GLY A 102 -1.58 -1.05 14.55
C GLY A 102 -0.75 -1.21 15.82
N ASN A 103 -0.92 -0.28 16.74
CA ASN A 103 -0.31 -0.31 18.06
C ASN A 103 -1.25 -0.95 19.07
N PHE A 104 -0.73 -1.87 19.88
CA PHE A 104 -1.45 -2.58 20.91
C PHE A 104 -0.80 -2.34 22.28
N MET A 105 -1.43 -2.79 23.35
CA MET A 105 -0.85 -2.69 24.69
C MET A 105 0.51 -3.39 24.80
N ASN A 106 0.67 -4.52 24.09
CA ASN A 106 1.91 -5.29 24.03
C ASN A 106 2.30 -5.43 22.56
N GLY A 107 3.38 -4.75 22.12
CA GLY A 107 3.87 -4.85 20.74
C GLY A 107 3.06 -4.06 19.70
N SER A 108 3.44 -4.21 18.44
CA SER A 108 2.79 -3.50 17.33
C SER A 108 2.89 -4.28 16.03
N ILE A 109 1.96 -4.02 15.11
CA ILE A 109 2.02 -4.51 13.73
C ILE A 109 2.00 -3.29 12.80
N THR A 110 3.11 -3.04 12.11
CA THR A 110 3.15 -2.06 11.02
C THR A 110 2.74 -2.75 9.73
N GLY A 111 1.59 -2.37 9.16
CA GLY A 111 1.08 -2.93 7.91
C GLY A 111 1.51 -2.12 6.69
N LEU A 112 2.16 -2.77 5.72
CA LEU A 112 2.41 -2.23 4.38
C LEU A 112 1.61 -3.04 3.37
N TYR A 113 0.65 -2.40 2.73
CA TYR A 113 -0.25 -3.02 1.77
C TYR A 113 -0.02 -2.43 0.38
N THR A 114 0.33 -3.27 -0.59
CA THR A 114 0.36 -2.80 -1.97
C THR A 114 -1.06 -2.81 -2.55
N VAL A 115 -1.38 -1.77 -3.30
CA VAL A 115 -2.63 -1.62 -4.05
C VAL A 115 -2.27 -1.44 -5.52
N LEU A 116 -2.78 -2.33 -6.37
CA LEU A 116 -2.56 -2.27 -7.80
C LEU A 116 -3.65 -1.39 -8.42
N VAL A 117 -3.24 -0.34 -9.11
CA VAL A 117 -4.11 0.63 -9.78
C VAL A 117 -3.96 0.48 -11.28
N GLU A 118 -5.06 0.28 -12.00
CA GLU A 118 -5.04 0.20 -13.45
C GLU A 118 -5.09 1.59 -14.08
N GLY A 119 -4.21 1.87 -15.04
CA GLY A 119 -4.21 3.12 -15.80
C GLY A 119 -4.03 4.38 -14.96
N ASP A 120 -3.39 4.28 -13.80
CA ASP A 120 -3.21 5.37 -12.83
C ASP A 120 -4.55 5.97 -12.33
N ASP A 121 -5.65 5.19 -12.39
CA ASP A 121 -6.98 5.59 -11.91
C ASP A 121 -7.10 5.39 -10.38
N PHE A 122 -6.68 6.38 -9.61
CA PHE A 122 -6.78 6.37 -8.14
C PHE A 122 -8.23 6.42 -7.60
N ASN A 123 -9.24 6.58 -8.47
CA ASN A 123 -10.65 6.46 -8.11
C ASN A 123 -11.17 5.02 -8.23
N GLU A 124 -10.29 4.06 -8.47
CA GLU A 124 -10.61 2.65 -8.44
C GLU A 124 -11.16 2.28 -7.04
N PRO A 125 -12.31 1.57 -6.96
CA PRO A 125 -13.04 1.38 -5.70
C PRO A 125 -12.22 0.79 -4.56
N ILE A 126 -11.31 -0.13 -4.85
CA ILE A 126 -10.45 -0.73 -3.82
C ILE A 126 -9.38 0.26 -3.36
N CYS A 127 -8.80 1.03 -4.29
CA CYS A 127 -7.84 2.07 -3.96
C CYS A 127 -8.48 3.13 -3.05
N ASP A 128 -9.67 3.60 -3.39
CA ASP A 128 -10.39 4.60 -2.59
C ASP A 128 -10.78 4.05 -1.21
N ALA A 129 -11.31 2.82 -1.14
CA ALA A 129 -11.62 2.16 0.11
C ALA A 129 -10.38 2.01 1.00
N MET A 130 -9.25 1.55 0.45
CA MET A 130 -7.99 1.40 1.20
C MET A 130 -7.48 2.75 1.73
N ARG A 131 -7.52 3.79 0.90
CA ARG A 131 -7.13 5.15 1.29
C ARG A 131 -8.02 5.71 2.40
N SER A 132 -9.29 5.34 2.45
CA SER A 132 -10.20 5.78 3.51
C SER A 132 -9.93 5.14 4.87
N ILE A 133 -9.35 3.94 4.90
CA ILE A 133 -9.12 3.16 6.11
C ILE A 133 -7.70 3.38 6.67
N LEU A 134 -6.68 3.39 5.80
CA LEU A 134 -5.26 3.40 6.19
C LEU A 134 -4.80 4.78 6.68
N ASP A 135 -3.77 4.81 7.52
CA ASP A 135 -3.17 6.03 8.11
C ASP A 135 -2.40 6.88 7.10
N GLY A 136 -2.15 6.37 5.92
CA GLY A 136 -1.50 7.09 4.84
C GLY A 136 -1.30 6.23 3.61
N HIS A 137 -0.82 6.85 2.53
CA HIS A 137 -0.52 6.16 1.29
C HIS A 137 0.70 6.78 0.60
N ILE A 138 1.47 5.94 -0.05
CA ILE A 138 2.64 6.30 -0.85
C ILE A 138 2.27 6.02 -2.31
N VAL A 139 2.27 7.06 -3.14
CA VAL A 139 1.96 6.96 -4.56
C VAL A 139 3.25 6.77 -5.35
N LEU A 140 3.29 5.72 -6.17
CA LEU A 140 4.38 5.49 -7.13
C LEU A 140 3.96 5.99 -8.51
N SER A 141 4.78 6.85 -9.12
CA SER A 141 4.51 7.49 -10.40
C SER A 141 5.32 6.86 -11.53
N ARG A 142 4.63 6.39 -12.58
CA ARG A 142 5.28 5.94 -13.81
C ARG A 142 6.02 7.08 -14.52
N GLY A 143 5.49 8.30 -14.42
CA GLY A 143 6.12 9.50 -15.00
C GLY A 143 7.48 9.81 -14.37
N LEU A 144 7.62 9.66 -13.05
CA LEU A 144 8.91 9.80 -12.35
C LEU A 144 9.88 8.68 -12.73
N ALA A 145 9.40 7.43 -12.80
CA ALA A 145 10.21 6.30 -13.24
C ALA A 145 10.73 6.48 -14.69
N ALA A 146 9.89 6.99 -15.59
CA ALA A 146 10.27 7.28 -16.96
C ALA A 146 11.33 8.42 -17.06
N LYS A 147 11.34 9.34 -16.10
CA LYS A 147 12.39 10.37 -15.92
C LYS A 147 13.63 9.84 -15.20
N ASN A 148 13.72 8.54 -14.92
CA ASN A 148 14.80 7.88 -14.16
C ASN A 148 14.98 8.41 -12.73
N ILE A 149 13.88 8.85 -12.10
CA ILE A 149 13.86 9.29 -10.71
C ILE A 149 13.44 8.11 -9.83
N TYR A 150 14.32 7.66 -8.94
CA TYR A 150 14.12 6.52 -8.06
C TYR A 150 14.48 6.87 -6.61
N PRO A 151 13.67 6.43 -5.63
CA PRO A 151 12.36 5.76 -5.80
C PRO A 151 11.33 6.70 -6.47
N PRO A 152 10.47 6.18 -7.36
CA PRO A 152 9.54 7.01 -8.13
C PRO A 152 8.31 7.42 -7.29
N ILE A 153 8.54 7.99 -6.11
CA ILE A 153 7.51 8.41 -5.15
C ILE A 153 7.01 9.81 -5.53
N ASP A 154 5.73 9.89 -5.82
CA ASP A 154 5.03 11.17 -5.95
C ASP A 154 4.70 11.73 -4.56
N ILE A 155 5.52 12.67 -4.11
CA ILE A 155 5.38 13.28 -2.78
C ILE A 155 4.14 14.16 -2.68
N MET A 156 3.72 14.78 -3.79
CA MET A 156 2.53 15.64 -3.80
C MET A 156 1.23 14.85 -3.72
N ALA A 157 1.20 13.67 -4.36
CA ALA A 157 0.06 12.76 -4.31
C ALA A 157 0.05 11.84 -3.07
N SER A 158 1.18 11.74 -2.37
CA SER A 158 1.30 10.92 -1.15
C SER A 158 0.86 11.68 0.09
N ALA A 159 0.28 10.95 1.06
CA ALA A 159 -0.21 11.55 2.30
C ALA A 159 0.04 10.66 3.52
N SER A 160 0.24 11.31 4.67
CA SER A 160 0.21 10.70 6.00
C SER A 160 -0.79 11.43 6.87
N ARG A 161 -1.75 10.72 7.45
CA ARG A 161 -2.76 11.28 8.37
C ARG A 161 -2.19 11.51 9.76
N VAL A 162 -1.21 10.69 10.14
CA VAL A 162 -0.62 10.68 11.48
C VAL A 162 0.67 11.53 11.57
N MET A 163 1.06 12.22 10.50
CA MET A 163 2.31 12.96 10.47
C MET A 163 2.44 13.95 11.64
N ASN A 164 1.36 14.64 11.99
CA ASN A 164 1.35 15.62 13.05
C ASN A 164 1.56 15.02 14.45
N ASP A 165 1.17 13.75 14.62
CA ASP A 165 1.23 13.05 15.89
C ASP A 165 2.57 12.35 16.11
N VAL A 166 3.25 11.98 15.02
CA VAL A 166 4.49 11.18 15.06
C VAL A 166 5.76 11.96 14.74
N THR A 167 5.63 13.25 14.37
CA THR A 167 6.78 14.11 14.02
C THR A 167 6.84 15.36 14.89
N ASP A 168 8.04 15.88 15.11
CA ASP A 168 8.26 17.16 15.79
C ASP A 168 7.95 18.37 14.87
N SER A 169 8.00 19.57 15.45
CA SER A 169 7.70 20.81 14.74
C SER A 169 8.72 21.13 13.63
N GLU A 170 9.99 20.78 13.85
CA GLU A 170 11.05 21.03 12.87
C GLU A 170 10.88 20.13 11.65
N HIS A 171 10.59 18.84 11.85
CA HIS A 171 10.30 17.92 10.76
C HIS A 171 9.11 18.40 9.91
N ARG A 172 8.01 18.83 10.57
CA ARG A 172 6.83 19.37 9.87
C ARG A 172 7.16 20.62 9.08
N ARG A 173 7.94 21.54 9.66
CA ARG A 173 8.39 22.76 8.99
C ARG A 173 9.20 22.45 7.74
N LEU A 174 10.17 21.53 7.84
CA LEU A 174 11.02 21.14 6.72
C LEU A 174 10.20 20.42 5.61
N ALA A 175 9.30 19.53 5.99
CA ALA A 175 8.42 18.85 5.04
C ALA A 175 7.48 19.84 4.30
N GLY A 176 6.97 20.86 5.01
CA GLY A 176 6.18 21.93 4.41
C GLY A 176 6.98 22.75 3.40
N ALA A 177 8.16 23.23 3.80
CA ALA A 177 9.05 23.98 2.93
C ALA A 177 9.48 23.20 1.68
N TYR A 178 9.74 21.88 1.84
CA TYR A 178 10.07 21.02 0.71
C TYR A 178 8.90 20.89 -0.27
N LYS A 179 7.68 20.67 0.22
CA LYS A 179 6.48 20.58 -0.63
C LYS A 179 6.19 21.88 -1.36
N GLU A 180 6.38 23.03 -0.71
CA GLU A 180 6.20 24.35 -1.31
C GLU A 180 7.20 24.58 -2.45
N MET A 181 8.47 24.24 -2.22
CA MET A 181 9.52 24.32 -3.25
C MET A 181 9.21 23.42 -4.45
N LEU A 182 8.79 22.17 -4.17
CA LEU A 182 8.42 21.20 -5.21
C LEU A 182 7.20 21.68 -6.01
N ALA A 183 6.17 22.20 -5.35
CA ALA A 183 4.99 22.75 -6.00
C ALA A 183 5.35 23.92 -6.93
N THR A 184 6.21 24.83 -6.49
CA THR A 184 6.72 25.96 -7.29
C THR A 184 7.51 25.46 -8.50
N TYR A 185 8.37 24.47 -8.30
CA TYR A 185 9.13 23.87 -9.41
C TYR A 185 8.19 23.25 -10.46
N LEU A 186 7.21 22.45 -10.02
CA LEU A 186 6.26 21.79 -10.93
C LEU A 186 5.41 22.80 -11.72
N GLN A 187 5.05 23.93 -11.13
CA GLN A 187 4.37 25.03 -11.86
C GLN A 187 5.26 25.68 -12.92
N ALA A 188 6.57 25.74 -12.67
CA ALA A 188 7.52 26.36 -13.60
C ALA A 188 8.16 25.37 -14.58
N GLU A 189 7.98 24.05 -14.40
CA GLU A 189 8.68 23.01 -15.16
C GLU A 189 8.52 23.17 -16.68
N ASP A 190 7.32 23.45 -17.16
CA ASP A 190 7.06 23.65 -18.58
C ASP A 190 7.78 24.89 -19.13
N LEU A 191 7.77 25.98 -18.38
CA LEU A 191 8.47 27.22 -18.76
C LEU A 191 9.99 27.03 -18.78
N ILE A 192 10.51 26.25 -17.86
CA ILE A 192 11.94 25.90 -17.80
C ILE A 192 12.32 25.06 -19.01
N ASN A 193 11.52 24.04 -19.34
CA ASN A 193 11.79 23.11 -20.43
C ASN A 193 11.79 23.78 -21.81
N ILE A 194 10.94 24.77 -22.02
CA ILE A 194 10.90 25.55 -23.29
C ILE A 194 11.84 26.77 -23.29
N GLY A 195 12.63 26.96 -22.22
CA GLY A 195 13.57 28.09 -22.09
C GLY A 195 12.90 29.47 -21.93
N ALA A 196 11.62 29.49 -21.59
CA ALA A 196 10.85 30.73 -21.36
C ALA A 196 10.90 31.24 -19.92
N TYR A 197 11.48 30.47 -19.02
CA TYR A 197 11.65 30.87 -17.62
C TYR A 197 12.68 31.99 -17.51
N ARG A 198 12.26 33.15 -17.01
CA ARG A 198 13.15 34.26 -16.71
C ARG A 198 13.41 34.25 -15.19
N GLN A 199 14.69 34.20 -14.83
CA GLN A 199 15.11 34.38 -13.45
C GLN A 199 14.77 35.81 -13.00
N GLY A 200 13.91 35.93 -11.98
CA GLY A 200 13.55 37.22 -11.37
C GLY A 200 14.64 37.78 -10.47
#